data_6ec09ce44f4163a4ac53505e83cd98e2
#
_entry.id   6ec09ce44f4163a4ac53505e83cd98e2
#
_cell.length_a   1.000
_cell.length_b   1.000
_cell.length_c   1.000
_cell.angle_alpha   90.00
_cell.angle_beta   90.00
_cell.angle_gamma   90.00
#
_symmetry.space_group_name_H-M   'P 1'
#
loop_
_entity.id
_entity.type
_entity.pdbx_description
1 polymer ?
#
loop_
_entity_poly.entity_id
_entity_poly.type
_entity_poly.pdbx_seq_one_letter_code
_entity_poly.pdbx_strand_id
1 'polypeptide(L)'
;DHEQNCSTSAMRGVGSSYSDPYSSLAAAAAALYGPLHGGANEAVLRMLDEIGDKDNIPAFIEQVKNGDMRLMGFGHRVYKNYDPRAKIIKDLAYEVFEVQGMNPLLDIALELEKIALEDEYFVGRKLYPNVDFYSGLIYQSMGFPTPMFPVLFAIGRTSGWLSQWNEFFGDKDQR
;
A
#
# COMPACT_ATOMS: atom_id res chain seq x y z
N ASP A 1 -11.66 5.10 -1.10
CA ASP A 1 -11.07 5.78 -2.25
C ASP A 1 -11.39 7.26 -2.23
N HIS A 2 -10.53 8.06 -1.63
CA HIS A 2 -10.76 9.49 -1.42
C HIS A 2 -9.94 10.38 -2.37
N GLU A 3 -9.21 9.80 -3.32
CA GLU A 3 -8.37 10.53 -4.27
C GLU A 3 -8.34 9.87 -5.66
N GLN A 4 -7.92 10.65 -6.64
CA GLN A 4 -7.66 10.14 -8.00
C GLN A 4 -6.22 9.60 -8.09
N ASN A 5 -5.99 8.42 -7.49
CA ASN A 5 -4.74 7.69 -7.66
C ASN A 5 -4.56 7.18 -9.09
N CYS A 6 -3.42 6.55 -9.39
CA CYS A 6 -3.07 6.12 -10.74
C CYS A 6 -4.16 5.25 -11.39
N SER A 7 -4.68 4.25 -10.69
CA SER A 7 -5.71 3.36 -11.24
C SER A 7 -7.05 4.07 -11.45
N THR A 8 -7.45 4.94 -10.52
CA THR A 8 -8.67 5.75 -10.66
C THR A 8 -8.53 6.74 -11.83
N SER A 9 -7.37 7.36 -11.99
CA SER A 9 -7.11 8.25 -13.12
C SER A 9 -7.12 7.51 -14.46
N ALA A 10 -6.55 6.30 -14.52
CA ALA A 10 -6.62 5.44 -15.71
C ALA A 10 -8.07 5.07 -16.05
N MET A 11 -8.87 4.69 -15.05
CA MET A 11 -10.29 4.40 -15.23
C MET A 11 -11.05 5.61 -15.77
N ARG A 12 -10.86 6.80 -15.19
CA ARG A 12 -11.51 8.03 -15.65
C ARG A 12 -11.05 8.42 -17.07
N GLY A 13 -9.75 8.23 -17.36
CA GLY A 13 -9.20 8.49 -18.69
C GLY A 13 -9.85 7.60 -19.76
N VAL A 14 -10.00 6.31 -19.51
CA VAL A 14 -10.72 5.39 -20.41
C VAL A 14 -12.20 5.71 -20.44
N GLY A 15 -12.83 5.95 -19.29
CA GLY A 15 -14.23 6.34 -19.18
C GLY A 15 -14.58 7.61 -19.97
N SER A 16 -13.63 8.57 -20.10
CA SER A 16 -13.85 9.79 -20.87
C SER A 16 -14.18 9.57 -22.36
N SER A 17 -13.86 8.40 -22.88
CA SER A 17 -14.26 7.97 -24.22
C SER A 17 -15.70 7.40 -24.29
N TYR A 18 -16.46 7.46 -23.18
CA TYR A 18 -17.77 6.83 -23.04
C TYR A 18 -17.74 5.30 -23.10
N SER A 19 -16.61 4.70 -22.75
CA SER A 19 -16.52 3.24 -22.60
C SER A 19 -17.38 2.74 -21.44
N ASP A 20 -17.83 1.50 -21.57
CA ASP A 20 -18.59 0.83 -20.53
C ASP A 20 -17.78 0.65 -19.21
N PRO A 21 -18.46 0.38 -18.08
CA PRO A 21 -17.75 0.26 -16.81
C PRO A 21 -16.75 -0.90 -16.77
N TYR A 22 -17.00 -2.00 -17.47
CA TYR A 22 -16.11 -3.17 -17.45
C TYR A 22 -14.77 -2.84 -18.14
N SER A 23 -14.80 -2.18 -19.30
CA SER A 23 -13.61 -1.72 -19.99
C SER A 23 -12.82 -0.70 -19.18
N SER A 24 -13.52 0.23 -18.53
CA SER A 24 -12.91 1.25 -17.66
C SER A 24 -12.25 0.62 -16.42
N LEU A 25 -12.91 -0.36 -15.79
CA LEU A 25 -12.39 -1.10 -14.65
C LEU A 25 -11.21 -2.00 -15.04
N ALA A 26 -11.21 -2.60 -16.21
CA ALA A 26 -10.08 -3.39 -16.71
C ALA A 26 -8.82 -2.52 -16.85
N ALA A 27 -8.96 -1.29 -17.33
CA ALA A 27 -7.84 -0.33 -17.38
C ALA A 27 -7.34 0.05 -15.97
N ALA A 28 -8.26 0.25 -15.02
CA ALA A 28 -7.91 0.51 -13.64
C ALA A 28 -7.15 -0.66 -13.00
N ALA A 29 -7.61 -1.89 -13.23
CA ALA A 29 -6.95 -3.09 -12.72
C ALA A 29 -5.55 -3.26 -13.33
N ALA A 30 -5.38 -3.01 -14.62
CA ALA A 30 -4.08 -3.03 -15.29
C ALA A 30 -3.11 -1.99 -14.69
N ALA A 31 -3.59 -0.78 -14.40
CA ALA A 31 -2.79 0.25 -13.74
C ALA A 31 -2.45 -0.14 -12.29
N LEU A 32 -3.40 -0.74 -11.54
CA LEU A 32 -3.19 -1.20 -10.17
C LEU A 32 -2.14 -2.30 -10.09
N TYR A 33 -2.05 -3.18 -11.08
CA TYR A 33 -1.08 -4.26 -11.12
C TYR A 33 0.37 -3.78 -11.19
N GLY A 34 0.61 -2.54 -11.58
CA GLY A 34 1.95 -1.96 -11.70
C GLY A 34 2.73 -1.95 -10.38
N PRO A 35 4.06 -2.23 -10.42
CA PRO A 35 4.90 -2.34 -9.22
C PRO A 35 5.03 -1.03 -8.43
N LEU A 36 4.76 0.11 -9.06
CA LEU A 36 4.78 1.42 -8.40
C LEU A 36 3.41 1.86 -7.88
N HIS A 37 2.40 0.98 -7.94
CA HIS A 37 1.05 1.27 -7.46
C HIS A 37 0.54 0.16 -6.54
N GLY A 38 -0.14 -0.86 -7.02
CA GLY A 38 -0.71 -1.91 -6.18
C GLY A 38 0.28 -2.98 -5.69
N GLY A 39 1.52 -2.98 -6.19
CA GLY A 39 2.57 -3.90 -5.76
C GLY A 39 3.37 -3.44 -4.54
N ALA A 40 2.98 -2.34 -3.88
CA ALA A 40 3.77 -1.78 -2.78
C ALA A 40 3.80 -2.69 -1.54
N ASN A 41 2.71 -3.36 -1.20
CA ASN A 41 2.66 -4.29 -0.07
C ASN A 41 3.51 -5.57 -0.29
N GLU A 42 3.61 -6.05 -1.53
CA GLU A 42 4.55 -7.12 -1.89
C GLU A 42 6.00 -6.64 -1.70
N ALA A 43 6.31 -5.41 -2.11
CA ALA A 43 7.63 -4.84 -1.94
C ALA A 43 8.01 -4.66 -0.46
N VAL A 44 7.06 -4.41 0.43
CA VAL A 44 7.28 -4.39 1.89
C VAL A 44 7.72 -5.77 2.37
N LEU A 45 7.04 -6.85 1.99
CA LEU A 45 7.44 -8.19 2.42
C LEU A 45 8.85 -8.54 1.95
N ARG A 46 9.19 -8.25 0.69
CA ARG A 46 10.55 -8.48 0.17
C ARG A 46 11.59 -7.70 0.95
N MET A 47 11.31 -6.45 1.30
CA MET A 47 12.19 -5.62 2.12
C MET A 47 12.39 -6.23 3.52
N LEU A 48 11.33 -6.69 4.17
CA LEU A 48 11.41 -7.31 5.49
C LEU A 48 12.17 -8.65 5.44
N ASP A 49 11.96 -9.46 4.40
CA ASP A 49 12.72 -10.70 4.15
C ASP A 49 14.20 -10.40 3.91
N GLU A 50 14.54 -9.33 3.18
CA GLU A 50 15.92 -8.92 2.92
C GLU A 50 16.63 -8.44 4.18
N ILE A 51 15.93 -7.72 5.07
CA ILE A 51 16.44 -7.34 6.39
C ILE A 51 16.70 -8.60 7.21
N GLY A 52 15.80 -9.57 7.19
CA GLY A 52 15.91 -10.91 7.74
C GLY A 52 15.98 -10.98 9.27
N ASP A 53 16.65 -10.05 9.94
CA ASP A 53 16.80 -9.97 11.39
C ASP A 53 16.77 -8.51 11.87
N LYS A 54 16.28 -8.30 13.10
CA LYS A 54 16.27 -6.97 13.74
C LYS A 54 17.64 -6.32 13.84
N ASP A 55 18.67 -7.14 14.05
CA ASP A 55 20.03 -6.66 14.18
C ASP A 55 20.56 -6.02 12.88
N ASN A 56 19.95 -6.33 11.73
CA ASN A 56 20.29 -5.77 10.44
C ASN A 56 19.58 -4.43 10.14
N ILE A 57 18.56 -4.05 10.93
CA ILE A 57 17.79 -2.82 10.69
C ILE A 57 18.67 -1.56 10.67
N PRO A 58 19.62 -1.34 11.59
CA PRO A 58 20.47 -0.16 11.53
C PRO A 58 21.27 -0.05 10.23
N ALA A 59 21.83 -1.15 9.73
CA ALA A 59 22.55 -1.18 8.47
C ALA A 59 21.63 -0.89 7.27
N PHE A 60 20.41 -1.44 7.28
CA PHE A 60 19.39 -1.16 6.27
C PHE A 60 19.00 0.33 6.26
N ILE A 61 18.80 0.94 7.43
CA ILE A 61 18.46 2.36 7.56
C ILE A 61 19.56 3.24 6.96
N GLU A 62 20.83 2.91 7.19
CA GLU A 62 21.94 3.66 6.58
C GLU A 62 21.94 3.55 5.05
N GLN A 63 21.64 2.38 4.49
CA GLN A 63 21.48 2.21 3.04
C GLN A 63 20.31 3.04 2.49
N VAL A 64 19.19 3.12 3.22
CA VAL A 64 18.08 3.99 2.84
C VAL A 64 18.46 5.46 2.87
N LYS A 65 19.19 5.90 3.91
CA LYS A 65 19.66 7.30 4.02
C LYS A 65 20.63 7.68 2.92
N ASN A 66 21.47 6.73 2.48
CA ASN A 66 22.41 6.92 1.38
C ASN A 66 21.75 6.88 0.00
N GLY A 67 20.51 6.40 -0.10
CA GLY A 67 19.76 6.27 -1.36
C GLY A 67 20.00 4.96 -2.09
N ASP A 68 20.69 4.00 -1.48
CA ASP A 68 20.98 2.68 -2.06
C ASP A 68 19.76 1.76 -1.98
N MET A 69 18.94 1.93 -0.95
CA MET A 69 17.71 1.17 -0.70
C MET A 69 16.51 2.11 -0.51
N ARG A 70 15.31 1.56 -0.68
CA ARG A 70 14.06 2.30 -0.50
C ARG A 70 13.29 1.74 0.69
N LEU A 71 12.84 2.63 1.58
CA LEU A 71 11.93 2.27 2.66
C LEU A 71 10.52 2.09 2.09
N MET A 72 10.12 0.83 1.90
CA MET A 72 8.80 0.48 1.35
C MET A 72 7.72 0.51 2.44
N GLY A 73 6.50 0.88 2.07
CA GLY A 73 5.38 0.99 3.02
C GLY A 73 5.37 2.25 3.87
N PHE A 74 6.21 3.23 3.55
CA PHE A 74 6.30 4.52 4.24
C PHE A 74 6.05 5.70 3.30
N GLY A 75 5.41 6.73 3.84
CA GLY A 75 5.06 7.94 3.12
C GLY A 75 3.76 7.81 2.32
N HIS A 76 3.13 8.94 2.08
CA HIS A 76 1.91 9.02 1.29
C HIS A 76 1.86 10.36 0.54
N ARG A 77 1.27 10.35 -0.65
CA ARG A 77 1.17 11.58 -1.45
C ARG A 77 0.25 12.62 -0.80
N VAL A 78 -0.85 12.17 -0.19
CA VAL A 78 -1.85 13.02 0.46
C VAL A 78 -1.53 13.20 1.96
N TYR A 79 -1.41 12.12 2.72
CA TYR A 79 -1.12 12.18 4.15
C TYR A 79 0.31 12.63 4.40
N LYS A 80 0.47 13.70 5.18
CA LYS A 80 1.78 14.25 5.57
C LYS A 80 2.13 13.94 7.04
N ASN A 81 1.30 13.14 7.68
CA ASN A 81 1.45 12.55 8.99
C ASN A 81 1.19 11.05 8.89
N TYR A 82 1.09 10.36 10.03
CA TYR A 82 0.73 8.95 10.10
C TYR A 82 -0.59 8.68 9.33
N ASP A 83 -0.57 7.71 8.43
CA ASP A 83 -1.77 7.33 7.67
C ASP A 83 -2.82 6.75 8.63
N PRO A 84 -4.02 7.33 8.75
CA PRO A 84 -5.05 6.86 9.69
C PRO A 84 -5.48 5.41 9.41
N ARG A 85 -5.36 4.96 8.16
CA ARG A 85 -5.65 3.58 7.76
C ARG A 85 -4.58 2.62 8.27
N ALA A 86 -3.33 3.04 8.34
CA ALA A 86 -2.23 2.20 8.82
C ALA A 86 -2.42 1.80 10.29
N LYS A 87 -2.99 2.68 11.12
CA LYS A 87 -3.33 2.34 12.51
C LYS A 87 -4.39 1.24 12.58
N ILE A 88 -5.47 1.38 11.81
CA ILE A 88 -6.57 0.40 11.77
C ILE A 88 -6.03 -0.96 11.26
N ILE A 89 -5.22 -0.94 10.20
CA ILE A 89 -4.62 -2.15 9.64
C ILE A 89 -3.64 -2.80 10.62
N LYS A 90 -2.89 -2.01 11.39
CA LYS A 90 -2.00 -2.51 12.43
C LYS A 90 -2.77 -3.25 13.54
N ASP A 91 -3.87 -2.66 14.02
CA ASP A 91 -4.72 -3.29 15.03
C ASP A 91 -5.32 -4.60 14.48
N LEU A 92 -5.82 -4.58 13.24
CA LEU A 92 -6.33 -5.78 12.56
C LEU A 92 -5.24 -6.86 12.36
N ALA A 93 -3.99 -6.46 12.13
CA ALA A 93 -2.90 -7.41 12.01
C ALA A 93 -2.72 -8.24 13.29
N TYR A 94 -2.80 -7.62 14.48
CA TYR A 94 -2.74 -8.35 15.74
C TYR A 94 -3.89 -9.35 15.90
N GLU A 95 -5.13 -8.96 15.55
CA GLU A 95 -6.28 -9.87 15.60
C GLU A 95 -6.08 -11.09 14.67
N VAL A 96 -5.56 -10.87 13.47
CA VAL A 96 -5.25 -11.97 12.53
C VAL A 96 -4.17 -12.88 13.08
N PHE A 97 -3.10 -12.31 13.67
CA PHE A 97 -2.01 -13.11 14.22
C PHE A 97 -2.41 -13.91 15.49
N GLU A 98 -3.38 -13.43 16.27
CA GLU A 98 -3.95 -14.22 17.37
C GLU A 98 -4.60 -15.51 16.86
N VAL A 99 -5.21 -15.49 15.67
CA VAL A 99 -5.91 -16.64 15.09
C VAL A 99 -4.98 -17.54 14.27
N GLN A 100 -4.13 -16.95 13.45
CA GLN A 100 -3.28 -17.64 12.47
C GLN A 100 -1.88 -18.00 13.00
N GLY A 101 -1.49 -17.41 14.14
CA GLY A 101 -0.12 -17.45 14.64
C GLY A 101 0.70 -16.25 14.24
N MET A 102 1.75 -15.97 15.02
CA MET A 102 2.62 -14.82 14.81
C MET A 102 3.41 -14.94 13.49
N ASN A 103 3.37 -13.88 12.69
CA ASN A 103 4.20 -13.79 11.51
C ASN A 103 5.65 -13.45 11.90
N PRO A 104 6.67 -14.20 11.45
CA PRO A 104 8.07 -13.96 11.81
C PRO A 104 8.58 -12.57 11.44
N LEU A 105 8.04 -11.98 10.38
CA LEU A 105 8.42 -10.65 9.90
C LEU A 105 7.82 -9.51 10.72
N LEU A 106 6.81 -9.81 11.57
CA LEU A 106 6.15 -8.78 12.37
C LEU A 106 7.11 -8.09 13.33
N ASP A 107 7.97 -8.86 13.96
CA ASP A 107 8.96 -8.32 14.91
C ASP A 107 9.93 -7.34 14.24
N ILE A 108 10.34 -7.64 13.01
CA ILE A 108 11.20 -6.75 12.20
C ILE A 108 10.41 -5.50 11.81
N ALA A 109 9.15 -5.65 11.38
CA ALA A 109 8.29 -4.55 11.00
C ALA A 109 8.05 -3.58 12.17
N LEU A 110 7.76 -4.10 13.37
CA LEU A 110 7.52 -3.26 14.56
C LEU A 110 8.77 -2.46 14.97
N GLU A 111 9.94 -3.09 14.96
CA GLU A 111 11.18 -2.39 15.32
C GLU A 111 11.56 -1.36 14.24
N LEU A 112 11.40 -1.71 12.95
CA LEU A 112 11.61 -0.77 11.85
C LEU A 112 10.68 0.45 11.94
N GLU A 113 9.39 0.23 12.22
CA GLU A 113 8.43 1.32 12.44
C GLU A 113 8.86 2.22 13.58
N LYS A 114 9.22 1.63 14.73
CA LYS A 114 9.64 2.39 15.92
C LYS A 114 10.83 3.28 15.60
N ILE A 115 11.86 2.74 14.98
CA ILE A 115 13.06 3.51 14.62
C ILE A 115 12.70 4.62 13.60
N ALA A 116 11.91 4.30 12.58
CA ALA A 116 11.53 5.29 11.57
C ALA A 116 10.67 6.45 12.13
N LEU A 117 9.87 6.20 13.17
CA LEU A 117 9.06 7.24 13.83
C LEU A 117 9.90 8.16 14.73
N GLU A 118 11.06 7.73 15.17
CA GLU A 118 11.97 8.50 16.05
C GLU A 118 13.11 9.17 15.28
N ASP A 119 13.50 8.64 14.14
CA ASP A 119 14.65 9.11 13.36
C ASP A 119 14.32 10.40 12.60
N GLU A 120 15.09 11.47 12.84
CA GLU A 120 14.90 12.81 12.26
C GLU A 120 14.89 12.80 10.72
N TYR A 121 15.64 11.90 10.08
CA TYR A 121 15.67 11.78 8.62
C TYR A 121 14.30 11.42 8.05
N PHE A 122 13.62 10.44 8.65
CA PHE A 122 12.31 9.98 8.21
C PHE A 122 11.20 10.92 8.62
N VAL A 123 11.22 11.41 9.87
CA VAL A 123 10.26 12.38 10.40
C VAL A 123 10.31 13.69 9.59
N GLY A 124 11.50 14.21 9.32
CA GLY A 124 11.68 15.41 8.52
C GLY A 124 11.17 15.29 7.08
N ARG A 125 11.19 14.09 6.53
CA ARG A 125 10.66 13.77 5.19
C ARG A 125 9.20 13.31 5.21
N LYS A 126 8.56 13.24 6.39
CA LYS A 126 7.18 12.79 6.59
C LYS A 126 6.94 11.35 6.10
N LEU A 127 7.92 10.49 6.32
CA LEU A 127 7.88 9.08 5.96
C LEU A 127 7.30 8.28 7.12
N TYR A 128 5.99 8.31 7.24
CA TYR A 128 5.23 7.54 8.21
C TYR A 128 4.67 6.27 7.56
N PRO A 129 4.41 5.18 8.33
CA PRO A 129 3.79 3.98 7.82
C PRO A 129 2.48 4.29 7.08
N ASN A 130 2.29 3.63 5.95
CA ASN A 130 1.06 3.70 5.16
C ASN A 130 0.32 2.35 5.18
N VAL A 131 -0.79 2.25 4.43
CA VAL A 131 -1.63 1.06 4.39
C VAL A 131 -0.90 -0.20 3.91
N ASP A 132 0.15 -0.06 3.11
CA ASP A 132 0.87 -1.20 2.54
C ASP A 132 1.81 -1.87 3.53
N PHE A 133 2.21 -1.17 4.60
CA PHE A 133 3.22 -1.65 5.54
C PHE A 133 2.78 -2.91 6.29
N TYR A 134 1.53 -2.97 6.75
CA TYR A 134 1.00 -4.14 7.47
C TYR A 134 0.11 -5.05 6.63
N SER A 135 -0.47 -4.57 5.54
CA SER A 135 -1.45 -5.36 4.76
C SER A 135 -0.83 -6.61 4.13
N GLY A 136 0.42 -6.54 3.69
CA GLY A 136 1.13 -7.70 3.16
C GLY A 136 1.34 -8.80 4.21
N LEU A 137 1.67 -8.43 5.44
CA LEU A 137 1.83 -9.37 6.55
C LEU A 137 0.52 -10.10 6.89
N ILE A 138 -0.61 -9.36 6.85
CA ILE A 138 -1.94 -9.93 7.04
C ILE A 138 -2.23 -10.97 5.96
N TYR A 139 -2.08 -10.62 4.69
CA TYR A 139 -2.37 -11.52 3.57
C TYR A 139 -1.48 -12.76 3.60
N GLN A 140 -0.20 -12.61 3.90
CA GLN A 140 0.72 -13.74 4.04
C GLN A 140 0.29 -14.67 5.17
N SER A 141 -0.08 -14.13 6.34
CA SER A 141 -0.54 -14.93 7.49
C SER A 141 -1.86 -15.66 7.21
N MET A 142 -2.72 -15.09 6.37
CA MET A 142 -3.95 -15.74 5.90
C MET A 142 -3.70 -16.78 4.79
N GLY A 143 -2.44 -16.99 4.38
CA GLY A 143 -2.07 -18.00 3.38
C GLY A 143 -2.25 -17.57 1.93
N PHE A 144 -2.49 -16.28 1.67
CA PHE A 144 -2.54 -15.79 0.29
C PHE A 144 -1.13 -15.70 -0.31
N PRO A 145 -0.91 -16.26 -1.51
CA PRO A 145 0.37 -16.09 -2.19
C PRO A 145 0.58 -14.63 -2.60
N THR A 146 1.81 -14.16 -2.46
CA THR A 146 2.19 -12.75 -2.72
C THR A 146 1.71 -12.21 -4.08
N PRO A 147 1.74 -12.97 -5.20
CA PRO A 147 1.21 -12.48 -6.48
C PRO A 147 -0.30 -12.18 -6.49
N MET A 148 -1.06 -12.65 -5.50
CA MET A 148 -2.49 -12.34 -5.36
C MET A 148 -2.76 -10.99 -4.65
N PHE A 149 -1.78 -10.36 -4.05
CA PHE A 149 -2.01 -9.12 -3.28
C PHE A 149 -2.64 -8.00 -4.11
N PRO A 150 -2.20 -7.70 -5.35
CA PRO A 150 -2.90 -6.73 -6.19
C PRO A 150 -4.34 -7.11 -6.52
N VAL A 151 -4.64 -8.42 -6.60
CA VAL A 151 -6.02 -8.91 -6.84
C VAL A 151 -6.90 -8.64 -5.62
N LEU A 152 -6.42 -8.95 -4.42
CA LEU A 152 -7.13 -8.67 -3.18
C LEU A 152 -7.39 -7.16 -3.00
N PHE A 153 -6.39 -6.36 -3.35
CA PHE A 153 -6.51 -4.91 -3.36
C PHE A 153 -7.58 -4.45 -4.36
N ALA A 154 -7.58 -5.01 -5.59
CA ALA A 154 -8.55 -4.68 -6.63
C ALA A 154 -10.00 -4.99 -6.20
N ILE A 155 -10.22 -6.11 -5.49
CA ILE A 155 -11.56 -6.46 -4.97
C ILE A 155 -12.08 -5.33 -4.08
N GLY A 156 -11.31 -4.88 -3.11
CA GLY A 156 -11.70 -3.79 -2.22
C GLY A 156 -11.84 -2.43 -2.94
N ARG A 157 -11.00 -2.18 -3.96
CA ARG A 157 -10.98 -0.93 -4.71
C ARG A 157 -12.09 -0.83 -5.77
N THR A 158 -12.67 -1.91 -6.20
CA THR A 158 -13.67 -1.94 -7.29
C THR A 158 -14.87 -1.07 -7.00
N SER A 159 -15.37 -1.04 -5.76
CA SER A 159 -16.47 -0.17 -5.35
C SER A 159 -16.12 1.31 -5.51
N GLY A 160 -14.89 1.70 -5.16
CA GLY A 160 -14.40 3.05 -5.34
C GLY A 160 -14.25 3.45 -6.82
N TRP A 161 -13.74 2.57 -7.66
CA TRP A 161 -13.67 2.81 -9.10
C TRP A 161 -15.05 2.98 -9.72
N LEU A 162 -16.02 2.12 -9.36
CA LEU A 162 -17.40 2.22 -9.84
C LEU A 162 -18.07 3.54 -9.38
N SER A 163 -17.83 3.94 -8.15
CA SER A 163 -18.32 5.22 -7.62
C SER A 163 -17.76 6.39 -8.43
N GLN A 164 -16.46 6.40 -8.67
CA GLN A 164 -15.76 7.42 -9.46
C GLN A 164 -16.22 7.42 -10.92
N TRP A 165 -16.47 6.25 -11.52
CA TRP A 165 -17.01 6.13 -12.87
C TRP A 165 -18.41 6.72 -12.96
N ASN A 166 -19.30 6.38 -12.02
CA ASN A 166 -20.68 6.87 -11.98
C ASN A 166 -20.73 8.37 -11.75
N GLU A 167 -19.90 8.89 -10.84
CA GLU A 167 -19.77 10.33 -10.60
C GLU A 167 -19.30 11.08 -11.84
N PHE A 168 -18.29 10.57 -12.53
CA PHE A 168 -17.76 11.15 -13.76
C PHE A 168 -18.83 11.29 -14.85
N PHE A 169 -19.66 10.27 -15.05
CA PHE A 169 -20.73 10.31 -16.04
C PHE A 169 -21.92 11.19 -15.62
N GLY A 170 -22.14 11.34 -14.32
CA GLY A 170 -23.17 12.21 -13.75
C GLY A 170 -22.81 13.70 -13.77
N ASP A 171 -21.53 14.03 -13.80
CA ASP A 171 -21.03 15.41 -13.74
C ASP A 171 -20.98 16.05 -15.13
N LYS A 172 -21.78 17.09 -15.33
CA LYS A 172 -21.87 17.80 -16.60
C LYS A 172 -20.62 18.62 -16.95
N ASP A 173 -19.83 18.96 -15.93
CA ASP A 173 -18.62 19.78 -16.08
C ASP A 173 -17.38 18.95 -16.44
N GLN A 174 -17.50 17.61 -16.43
CA GLN A 174 -16.42 16.65 -16.71
C GLN A 174 -16.44 16.08 -18.15
N ARG A 175 -17.05 16.80 -19.08
CA ARG A 175 -17.17 16.38 -20.49
C ARG A 175 -16.08 16.93 -21.37
#